data_7931b52c0ac2f8f851bc4d259d68c672
#
_entry.id   7931b52c0ac2f8f851bc4d259d68c672
#
_cell.length_a   1.000
_cell.length_b   1.000
_cell.length_c   1.000
_cell.angle_alpha   90.00
_cell.angle_beta   90.00
_cell.angle_gamma   90.00
#
_symmetry.space_group_name_H-M   'P 1'
#
loop_
_entity.id
_entity.type
_entity.pdbx_description
1 polymer ?
#
loop_
_entity_poly.entity_id
_entity_poly.type
_entity_poly.pdbx_seq_one_letter_code
_entity_poly.pdbx_strand_id
1 'polypeptide(L)'
;GGLEFLSCIPGTIGGGLKMNSGCFKKEFKDILVSVQAIDRAGKIVTILASKINFSYRGNDLDKNLIFLSASFKGEFKEKKEIQEYIKVIKNKKDYTQPTKIKTGGSTFKNPIKQTDEKVWKLIKKSVPLDTKFGDAEISNKHCNFFVNKNNATFKDMKNLIEFVKENVKLKTGINIETEIEIIK
;
A
#
# COMPACT_ATOMS: atom_id res chain seq x y z
N GLY A 1 -5.01 -6.05 -21.48
CA GLY A 1 -4.73 -6.80 -20.23
C GLY A 1 -3.38 -6.45 -19.64
N GLY A 2 -3.05 -7.08 -18.51
CA GLY A 2 -1.79 -6.84 -17.78
C GLY A 2 -1.87 -5.82 -16.67
N LEU A 3 -2.88 -4.94 -16.69
CA LEU A 3 -3.08 -3.86 -15.73
C LEU A 3 -4.24 -4.11 -14.74
N GLU A 4 -4.87 -5.28 -14.77
CA GLU A 4 -6.08 -5.59 -14.01
C GLU A 4 -5.89 -5.43 -12.50
N PHE A 5 -4.69 -5.70 -11.99
CA PHE A 5 -4.36 -5.57 -10.57
C PHE A 5 -4.53 -4.14 -10.05
N LEU A 6 -4.39 -3.11 -10.91
CA LEU A 6 -4.62 -1.71 -10.54
C LEU A 6 -6.06 -1.46 -10.10
N SER A 7 -7.01 -2.25 -10.58
CA SER A 7 -8.43 -2.15 -10.16
C SER A 7 -8.64 -2.44 -8.68
N CYS A 8 -7.65 -3.05 -8.02
CA CYS A 8 -7.65 -3.35 -6.59
C CYS A 8 -6.88 -2.32 -5.74
N ILE A 9 -6.24 -1.32 -6.35
CA ILE A 9 -5.42 -0.33 -5.66
C ILE A 9 -6.15 1.01 -5.71
N PRO A 10 -6.72 1.49 -4.60
CA PRO A 10 -7.32 2.83 -4.56
C PRO A 10 -6.24 3.90 -4.58
N GLY A 11 -6.55 5.05 -5.19
CA GLY A 11 -5.65 6.19 -5.24
C GLY A 11 -5.38 6.68 -6.65
N THR A 12 -4.37 7.54 -6.79
CA THR A 12 -3.96 8.11 -8.06
C THR A 12 -2.81 7.32 -8.69
N ILE A 13 -2.62 7.46 -9.98
CA ILE A 13 -1.46 6.91 -10.71
C ILE A 13 -0.15 7.44 -10.12
N GLY A 14 -0.08 8.74 -9.81
CA GLY A 14 1.11 9.34 -9.19
C GLY A 14 1.44 8.74 -7.82
N GLY A 15 0.45 8.52 -6.96
CA GLY A 15 0.63 7.85 -5.67
C GLY A 15 1.08 6.39 -5.84
N GLY A 16 0.45 5.66 -6.78
CA GLY A 16 0.83 4.30 -7.11
C GLY A 16 2.27 4.18 -7.60
N LEU A 17 2.70 5.12 -8.45
CA LEU A 17 4.07 5.20 -8.93
C LEU A 17 5.06 5.49 -7.80
N LYS A 18 4.76 6.48 -6.95
CA LYS A 18 5.61 6.87 -5.81
C LYS A 18 5.89 5.70 -4.88
N MET A 19 4.87 4.90 -4.63
CA MET A 19 4.91 3.74 -3.73
C MET A 19 5.31 2.44 -4.45
N ASN A 20 5.58 2.45 -5.74
CA ASN A 20 5.66 1.20 -6.51
C ASN A 20 4.54 0.23 -6.07
N SER A 21 3.31 0.73 -6.05
CA SER A 21 2.17 0.02 -5.50
C SER A 21 1.94 -1.29 -6.24
N GLY A 22 1.58 -2.31 -5.50
CA GLY A 22 1.33 -3.61 -6.10
C GLY A 22 0.39 -4.50 -5.27
N CYS A 23 -0.22 -5.44 -5.95
CA CYS A 23 -0.99 -6.53 -5.35
C CYS A 23 -0.98 -7.74 -6.29
N PHE A 24 -1.32 -8.91 -5.75
CA PHE A 24 -1.36 -10.17 -6.51
C PHE A 24 -0.07 -10.44 -7.29
N LYS A 25 1.10 -10.18 -6.67
CA LYS A 25 2.45 -10.38 -7.22
C LYS A 25 2.79 -9.50 -8.44
N LYS A 26 2.02 -8.44 -8.71
CA LYS A 26 2.33 -7.41 -9.70
C LYS A 26 2.51 -6.06 -9.04
N GLU A 27 3.40 -5.25 -9.57
CA GLU A 27 3.74 -3.90 -9.09
C GLU A 27 3.75 -2.91 -10.26
N PHE A 28 3.73 -1.61 -9.97
CA PHE A 28 3.82 -0.56 -11.00
C PHE A 28 5.04 -0.71 -11.91
N LYS A 29 6.20 -1.11 -11.36
CA LYS A 29 7.42 -1.35 -12.16
C LYS A 29 7.24 -2.36 -13.27
N ASP A 30 6.34 -3.34 -13.11
CA ASP A 30 6.16 -4.42 -14.08
C ASP A 30 5.43 -3.99 -15.36
N ILE A 31 4.76 -2.83 -15.30
CA ILE A 31 3.93 -2.31 -16.41
C ILE A 31 4.36 -0.93 -16.87
N LEU A 32 5.18 -0.21 -16.10
CA LEU A 32 5.61 1.15 -16.42
C LEU A 32 6.59 1.16 -17.59
N VAL A 33 6.37 2.06 -18.54
CA VAL A 33 7.29 2.37 -19.66
C VAL A 33 8.06 3.63 -19.38
N SER A 34 7.34 4.71 -19.00
CA SER A 34 7.92 6.00 -18.68
C SER A 34 6.99 6.81 -17.81
N VAL A 35 7.53 7.82 -17.16
CA VAL A 35 6.79 8.84 -16.43
C VAL A 35 7.21 10.22 -16.90
N GLN A 36 6.25 11.12 -17.03
CA GLN A 36 6.50 12.54 -17.20
C GLN A 36 6.24 13.25 -15.88
N ALA A 37 7.18 14.10 -15.48
CA ALA A 37 7.13 14.82 -14.22
C ALA A 37 7.62 16.26 -14.41
N ILE A 38 7.22 17.14 -13.49
CA ILE A 38 7.73 18.51 -13.40
C ILE A 38 8.52 18.66 -12.10
N ASP A 39 9.66 19.33 -12.16
CA ASP A 39 10.47 19.65 -10.99
C ASP A 39 10.04 20.98 -10.34
N ARG A 40 10.70 21.37 -9.24
CA ARG A 40 10.41 22.64 -8.55
C ARG A 40 10.78 23.88 -9.33
N ALA A 41 11.62 23.79 -10.36
CA ALA A 41 11.97 24.87 -11.27
C ALA A 41 10.99 25.03 -12.44
N GLY A 42 9.97 24.16 -12.51
CA GLY A 42 8.99 24.16 -13.61
C GLY A 42 9.45 23.41 -14.86
N LYS A 43 10.59 22.72 -14.81
CA LYS A 43 11.11 21.93 -15.93
C LYS A 43 10.40 20.59 -16.02
N ILE A 44 9.86 20.29 -17.21
CA ILE A 44 9.26 18.98 -17.50
C ILE A 44 10.35 18.00 -17.92
N VAL A 45 10.35 16.83 -17.30
CA VAL A 45 11.27 15.73 -17.58
C VAL A 45 10.52 14.45 -17.87
N THR A 46 11.00 13.67 -18.83
CA THR A 46 10.49 12.32 -19.09
C THR A 46 11.54 11.31 -18.64
N ILE A 47 11.14 10.38 -17.76
CA ILE A 47 12.02 9.39 -17.15
C ILE A 47 11.54 8.00 -17.59
N LEU A 48 12.42 7.24 -18.23
CA LEU A 48 12.14 5.86 -18.62
C LEU A 48 12.14 4.94 -17.39
N ALA A 49 11.26 3.95 -17.36
CA ALA A 49 11.19 2.97 -16.28
C ALA A 49 12.52 2.26 -16.03
N SER A 50 13.32 2.03 -17.08
CA SER A 50 14.67 1.45 -17.00
C SER A 50 15.69 2.32 -16.27
N LYS A 51 15.39 3.58 -16.02
CA LYS A 51 16.23 4.53 -15.28
C LYS A 51 15.76 4.75 -13.84
N ILE A 52 14.75 4.01 -13.40
CA ILE A 52 14.17 4.11 -12.06
C ILE A 52 14.53 2.84 -11.28
N ASN A 53 15.19 3.02 -10.14
CA ASN A 53 15.45 1.89 -9.23
C ASN A 53 14.25 1.71 -8.29
N PHE A 54 13.38 0.79 -8.66
CA PHE A 54 12.23 0.44 -7.85
C PHE A 54 12.63 -0.49 -6.71
N SER A 55 12.03 -0.25 -5.56
CA SER A 55 12.13 -1.09 -4.37
C SER A 55 10.75 -1.46 -3.86
N TYR A 56 10.69 -2.31 -2.84
CA TYR A 56 9.44 -2.61 -2.16
C TYR A 56 8.85 -1.36 -1.52
N ARG A 57 7.71 -0.91 -2.00
CA ARG A 57 7.02 0.32 -1.57
C ARG A 57 7.85 1.58 -1.72
N GLY A 58 8.58 1.71 -2.83
CA GLY A 58 9.34 2.92 -3.13
C GLY A 58 10.10 2.89 -4.43
N ASN A 59 10.79 3.98 -4.70
CA ASN A 59 11.73 4.17 -5.80
C ASN A 59 12.74 5.26 -5.44
N ASP A 60 13.75 5.46 -6.29
CA ASP A 60 14.83 6.44 -6.11
C ASP A 60 14.57 7.80 -6.77
N LEU A 61 13.39 8.02 -7.32
CA LEU A 61 13.04 9.32 -7.92
C LEU A 61 13.07 10.45 -6.89
N ASP A 62 13.47 11.62 -7.34
CA ASP A 62 13.46 12.84 -6.52
C ASP A 62 12.05 13.05 -5.90
N LYS A 63 12.04 13.28 -4.59
CA LYS A 63 10.82 13.49 -3.81
C LYS A 63 10.07 14.77 -4.18
N ASN A 64 10.78 15.71 -4.82
CA ASN A 64 10.22 16.99 -5.27
C ASN A 64 9.52 16.93 -6.64
N LEU A 65 9.63 15.82 -7.35
CA LEU A 65 8.94 15.64 -8.63
C LEU A 65 7.42 15.54 -8.43
N ILE A 66 6.69 16.25 -9.25
CA ILE A 66 5.24 16.14 -9.37
C ILE A 66 4.95 15.38 -10.65
N PHE A 67 4.33 14.21 -10.54
CA PHE A 67 4.01 13.37 -11.70
C PHE A 67 2.83 13.94 -12.49
N LEU A 68 3.01 14.11 -13.79
CA LEU A 68 2.02 14.65 -14.72
C LEU A 68 1.30 13.54 -15.48
N SER A 69 2.06 12.58 -16.02
CA SER A 69 1.53 11.45 -16.78
C SER A 69 2.43 10.23 -16.65
N ALA A 70 1.89 9.05 -16.95
CA ALA A 70 2.64 7.81 -17.03
C ALA A 70 2.20 6.98 -18.23
N SER A 71 3.15 6.35 -18.91
CA SER A 71 2.90 5.40 -20.00
C SER A 71 3.09 3.99 -19.49
N PHE A 72 2.13 3.13 -19.80
CA PHE A 72 2.13 1.73 -19.39
C PHE A 72 2.13 0.79 -20.59
N LYS A 73 2.75 -0.36 -20.43
CA LYS A 73 2.68 -1.45 -21.39
C LYS A 73 1.63 -2.47 -20.95
N GLY A 74 0.63 -2.67 -21.78
CA GLY A 74 -0.38 -3.72 -21.61
C GLY A 74 -0.10 -4.92 -22.51
N GLU A 75 -0.93 -5.94 -22.37
CA GLU A 75 -0.98 -7.14 -23.19
C GLU A 75 -2.32 -7.19 -23.93
N PHE A 76 -2.31 -7.69 -25.16
CA PHE A 76 -3.56 -7.90 -25.87
C PHE A 76 -4.30 -9.10 -25.27
N LYS A 77 -5.53 -8.87 -24.79
CA LYS A 77 -6.41 -9.90 -24.23
C LYS A 77 -7.86 -9.59 -24.58
N GLU A 78 -8.66 -10.62 -24.68
CA GLU A 78 -10.09 -10.47 -24.89
C GLU A 78 -10.74 -9.73 -23.71
N LYS A 79 -11.65 -8.80 -24.02
CA LYS A 79 -12.34 -7.99 -23.02
C LYS A 79 -13.01 -8.82 -21.93
N LYS A 80 -13.59 -9.95 -22.32
CA LYS A 80 -14.26 -10.87 -21.39
C LYS A 80 -13.29 -11.45 -20.36
N GLU A 81 -12.12 -11.89 -20.80
CA GLU A 81 -11.08 -12.43 -19.91
C GLU A 81 -10.59 -11.38 -18.91
N ILE A 82 -10.37 -10.14 -19.39
CA ILE A 82 -9.98 -9.02 -18.51
C ILE A 82 -11.04 -8.77 -17.43
N GLN A 83 -12.31 -8.72 -17.83
CA GLN A 83 -13.43 -8.47 -16.91
C GLN A 83 -13.59 -9.60 -15.89
N GLU A 84 -13.49 -10.84 -16.30
CA GLU A 84 -13.56 -12.02 -15.43
C GLU A 84 -12.40 -12.00 -14.41
N TYR A 85 -11.18 -11.73 -14.86
CA TYR A 85 -10.04 -11.67 -13.97
C TYR A 85 -10.17 -10.52 -12.94
N ILE A 86 -10.58 -9.32 -13.37
CA ILE A 86 -10.87 -8.20 -12.45
C ILE A 86 -11.89 -8.63 -11.38
N LYS A 87 -12.96 -9.33 -11.76
CA LYS A 87 -13.98 -9.83 -10.84
C LYS A 87 -13.40 -10.80 -9.81
N VAL A 88 -12.57 -11.74 -10.28
CA VAL A 88 -11.90 -12.72 -9.40
C VAL A 88 -11.00 -12.03 -8.37
N ILE A 89 -10.12 -11.11 -8.79
CA ILE A 89 -9.20 -10.44 -7.87
C ILE A 89 -9.91 -9.50 -6.90
N LYS A 90 -10.98 -8.80 -7.33
CA LYS A 90 -11.82 -7.99 -6.45
C LYS A 90 -12.51 -8.83 -5.38
N ASN A 91 -13.13 -9.94 -5.76
CA ASN A 91 -13.77 -10.86 -4.81
C ASN A 91 -12.76 -11.40 -3.79
N LYS A 92 -11.55 -11.78 -4.24
CA LYS A 92 -10.48 -12.24 -3.35
C LYS A 92 -10.05 -11.14 -2.37
N LYS A 93 -9.96 -9.90 -2.83
CA LYS A 93 -9.65 -8.76 -1.97
C LYS A 93 -10.75 -8.52 -0.94
N ASP A 94 -12.00 -8.50 -1.38
CA ASP A 94 -13.17 -8.29 -0.50
C ASP A 94 -13.29 -9.39 0.57
N TYR A 95 -12.88 -10.61 0.25
CA TYR A 95 -12.85 -11.69 1.21
C TYR A 95 -11.75 -11.53 2.27
N THR A 96 -10.57 -11.03 1.88
CA THR A 96 -9.37 -11.01 2.74
C THR A 96 -9.09 -9.68 3.44
N GLN A 97 -9.68 -8.59 2.98
CA GLN A 97 -9.40 -7.23 3.49
C GLN A 97 -10.70 -6.51 3.85
N PRO A 98 -10.68 -5.56 4.80
CA PRO A 98 -11.84 -4.74 5.09
C PRO A 98 -12.15 -3.83 3.91
N THR A 99 -13.37 -3.96 3.39
CA THR A 99 -13.97 -3.06 2.41
C THR A 99 -15.22 -2.43 3.04
N LYS A 100 -15.67 -1.31 2.56
CA LYS A 100 -16.85 -0.60 3.10
C LYS A 100 -16.69 -0.06 4.53
N ILE A 101 -15.45 0.15 4.99
CA ILE A 101 -15.14 0.80 6.27
C ILE A 101 -14.00 1.79 6.06
N LYS A 102 -13.96 2.85 6.87
CA LYS A 102 -12.90 3.86 6.82
C LYS A 102 -11.58 3.26 7.29
N THR A 103 -10.61 3.14 6.39
CA THR A 103 -9.27 2.62 6.67
C THR A 103 -8.25 3.26 5.72
N GLY A 104 -7.02 3.43 6.18
CA GLY A 104 -5.88 3.87 5.36
C GLY A 104 -5.24 2.74 4.53
N GLY A 105 -5.82 1.52 4.54
CA GLY A 105 -5.21 0.35 3.92
C GLY A 105 -4.28 -0.39 4.86
N SER A 106 -3.27 -1.08 4.30
CA SER A 106 -2.23 -1.73 5.10
C SER A 106 -1.48 -0.69 5.94
N THR A 107 -1.53 -0.83 7.26
CA THR A 107 -0.92 0.14 8.17
C THR A 107 0.61 0.05 8.16
N PHE A 108 1.17 -1.16 8.08
CA PHE A 108 2.61 -1.38 8.11
C PHE A 108 3.12 -2.12 6.88
N LYS A 109 4.35 -1.81 6.49
CA LYS A 109 5.12 -2.55 5.48
C LYS A 109 5.53 -3.92 6.01
N ASN A 110 5.69 -4.90 5.13
CA ASN A 110 6.37 -6.13 5.52
C ASN A 110 7.86 -5.83 5.80
N PRO A 111 8.43 -6.27 6.91
CA PRO A 111 9.82 -5.99 7.30
C PRO A 111 10.82 -6.90 6.57
N ILE A 112 10.80 -6.88 5.24
CA ILE A 112 11.54 -7.80 4.35
C ILE A 112 13.07 -7.77 4.51
N LYS A 113 13.62 -6.71 5.15
CA LYS A 113 15.05 -6.60 5.47
C LYS A 113 15.42 -7.29 6.78
N GLN A 114 14.44 -7.66 7.61
CA GLN A 114 14.66 -8.22 8.95
C GLN A 114 14.16 -9.66 9.04
N THR A 115 13.11 -10.01 8.26
CA THR A 115 12.50 -11.34 8.28
C THR A 115 11.65 -11.58 7.04
N ASP A 116 11.48 -12.86 6.67
CA ASP A 116 10.54 -13.29 5.62
C ASP A 116 9.09 -13.36 6.15
N GLU A 117 8.91 -13.22 7.46
CA GLU A 117 7.59 -13.28 8.07
C GLU A 117 6.76 -12.04 7.73
N LYS A 118 5.54 -12.26 7.29
CA LYS A 118 4.62 -11.15 6.96
C LYS A 118 4.21 -10.38 8.22
N VAL A 119 4.15 -9.05 8.10
CA VAL A 119 3.83 -8.15 9.22
C VAL A 119 2.53 -8.51 9.95
N TRP A 120 1.51 -8.98 9.23
CA TRP A 120 0.26 -9.38 9.87
C TRP A 120 0.43 -10.58 10.82
N LYS A 121 1.38 -11.49 10.56
CA LYS A 121 1.71 -12.59 11.47
C LYS A 121 2.39 -12.06 12.72
N LEU A 122 3.32 -11.11 12.55
CA LEU A 122 4.00 -10.45 13.68
C LEU A 122 2.98 -9.74 14.58
N ILE A 123 2.04 -9.00 14.00
CA ILE A 123 0.96 -8.33 14.75
C ILE A 123 0.12 -9.35 15.50
N LYS A 124 -0.36 -10.40 14.81
CA LYS A 124 -1.23 -11.43 15.38
C LYS A 124 -0.64 -12.12 16.61
N LYS A 125 0.68 -12.36 16.63
CA LYS A 125 1.36 -12.99 17.77
C LYS A 125 1.78 -12.01 18.86
N SER A 126 1.75 -10.71 18.58
CA SER A 126 2.27 -9.69 19.48
C SER A 126 1.21 -8.87 20.20
N VAL A 127 0.02 -8.76 19.62
CA VAL A 127 -1.02 -7.84 20.09
C VAL A 127 -2.36 -8.56 20.18
N PRO A 128 -3.16 -8.34 21.25
CA PRO A 128 -4.56 -8.75 21.27
C PRO A 128 -5.33 -8.08 20.13
N LEU A 129 -6.05 -8.86 19.31
CA LEU A 129 -6.70 -8.34 18.10
C LEU A 129 -7.96 -7.49 18.38
N ASP A 130 -8.45 -7.53 19.60
CA ASP A 130 -9.53 -6.66 20.12
C ASP A 130 -9.03 -5.32 20.68
N THR A 131 -7.71 -5.04 20.54
CA THR A 131 -7.12 -3.76 20.94
C THR A 131 -7.76 -2.60 20.20
N LYS A 132 -8.15 -1.58 20.96
CA LYS A 132 -8.76 -0.35 20.46
C LYS A 132 -8.34 0.88 21.28
N PHE A 133 -8.34 2.03 20.64
CA PHE A 133 -8.18 3.35 21.26
C PHE A 133 -9.31 4.26 20.76
N GLY A 134 -10.25 4.62 21.63
CA GLY A 134 -11.50 5.25 21.18
C GLY A 134 -12.20 4.39 20.12
N ASP A 135 -12.50 4.99 18.97
CA ASP A 135 -13.11 4.30 17.83
C ASP A 135 -12.09 3.78 16.79
N ALA A 136 -10.78 3.86 17.07
CA ALA A 136 -9.74 3.22 16.27
C ALA A 136 -9.53 1.78 16.73
N GLU A 137 -9.67 0.82 15.83
CA GLU A 137 -9.54 -0.61 16.15
C GLU A 137 -8.75 -1.39 15.08
N ILE A 138 -8.21 -2.53 15.45
CA ILE A 138 -7.62 -3.50 14.52
C ILE A 138 -8.77 -4.23 13.79
N SER A 139 -8.70 -4.29 12.46
CA SER A 139 -9.70 -5.01 11.69
C SER A 139 -9.68 -6.51 11.99
N ASN A 140 -10.83 -7.07 12.31
CA ASN A 140 -11.01 -8.51 12.50
C ASN A 140 -10.84 -9.34 11.21
N LYS A 141 -10.95 -8.71 10.03
CA LYS A 141 -10.67 -9.37 8.73
C LYS A 141 -9.17 -9.49 8.46
N HIS A 142 -8.39 -8.45 8.79
CA HIS A 142 -6.96 -8.41 8.49
C HIS A 142 -6.24 -7.50 9.48
N CYS A 143 -5.46 -8.06 10.39
CA CYS A 143 -4.88 -7.33 11.51
C CYS A 143 -3.85 -6.24 11.13
N ASN A 144 -3.37 -6.19 9.89
CA ASN A 144 -2.56 -5.06 9.39
C ASN A 144 -3.41 -3.91 8.81
N PHE A 145 -4.73 -3.95 8.99
CA PHE A 145 -5.65 -2.87 8.63
C PHE A 145 -6.24 -2.29 9.90
N PHE A 146 -5.98 -1.02 10.14
CA PHE A 146 -6.61 -0.28 11.23
C PHE A 146 -7.79 0.49 10.68
N VAL A 147 -8.89 0.46 11.38
CA VAL A 147 -10.16 1.00 10.92
C VAL A 147 -10.70 2.04 11.89
N ASN A 148 -11.33 3.06 11.34
CA ASN A 148 -12.13 4.00 12.09
C ASN A 148 -13.58 3.46 12.12
N LYS A 149 -13.98 2.96 13.26
CA LYS A 149 -15.30 2.33 13.43
C LYS A 149 -16.45 3.35 13.29
N ASN A 150 -16.28 4.50 13.93
CA ASN A 150 -17.26 5.59 13.93
C ASN A 150 -16.55 6.94 13.79
N ASN A 151 -16.02 7.48 14.90
CA ASN A 151 -15.46 8.82 15.03
C ASN A 151 -14.05 8.81 15.67
N ALA A 152 -13.20 7.85 15.30
CA ALA A 152 -11.83 7.82 15.78
C ALA A 152 -11.11 9.13 15.45
N THR A 153 -10.45 9.69 16.45
CA THR A 153 -9.60 10.85 16.28
C THR A 153 -8.24 10.48 15.70
N PHE A 154 -7.49 11.47 15.21
CA PHE A 154 -6.09 11.30 14.84
C PHE A 154 -5.27 10.69 15.99
N LYS A 155 -5.51 11.18 17.23
CA LYS A 155 -4.82 10.70 18.43
C LYS A 155 -5.10 9.22 18.70
N ASP A 156 -6.34 8.78 18.55
CA ASP A 156 -6.73 7.38 18.73
C ASP A 156 -6.00 6.48 17.73
N MET A 157 -6.02 6.84 16.45
CA MET A 157 -5.34 6.09 15.40
C MET A 157 -3.82 6.07 15.61
N LYS A 158 -3.23 7.20 15.98
CA LYS A 158 -1.79 7.30 16.29
C LYS A 158 -1.42 6.42 17.47
N ASN A 159 -2.18 6.46 18.57
CA ASN A 159 -1.93 5.64 19.75
C ASN A 159 -2.00 4.15 19.42
N LEU A 160 -2.97 3.72 18.62
CA LEU A 160 -3.08 2.34 18.15
C LEU A 160 -1.85 1.91 17.33
N ILE A 161 -1.37 2.78 16.42
CA ILE A 161 -0.18 2.51 15.61
C ILE A 161 1.06 2.35 16.49
N GLU A 162 1.30 3.29 17.40
CA GLU A 162 2.47 3.24 18.29
C GLU A 162 2.41 2.01 19.22
N PHE A 163 1.26 1.73 19.81
CA PHE A 163 1.06 0.55 20.64
C PHE A 163 1.42 -0.75 19.90
N VAL A 164 0.95 -0.90 18.66
CA VAL A 164 1.26 -2.10 17.87
C VAL A 164 2.75 -2.18 17.52
N LYS A 165 3.38 -1.06 17.16
CA LYS A 165 4.83 -1.00 16.89
C LYS A 165 5.65 -1.44 18.08
N GLU A 166 5.36 -0.88 19.25
CA GLU A 166 6.07 -1.18 20.50
C GLU A 166 5.94 -2.65 20.89
N ASN A 167 4.71 -3.20 20.85
CA ASN A 167 4.48 -4.60 21.22
C ASN A 167 5.11 -5.58 20.22
N VAL A 168 5.08 -5.30 18.92
CA VAL A 168 5.80 -6.13 17.94
C VAL A 168 7.29 -6.09 18.21
N LYS A 169 7.88 -4.91 18.42
CA LYS A 169 9.31 -4.79 18.77
C LYS A 169 9.65 -5.54 20.05
N LEU A 170 8.86 -5.35 21.10
CA LEU A 170 9.09 -5.98 22.41
C LEU A 170 9.05 -7.50 22.33
N LYS A 171 8.07 -8.07 21.62
CA LYS A 171 7.88 -9.53 21.56
C LYS A 171 8.72 -10.23 20.50
N THR A 172 9.16 -9.53 19.45
CA THR A 172 9.84 -10.17 18.30
C THR A 172 11.20 -9.60 18.00
N GLY A 173 11.58 -8.47 18.58
CA GLY A 173 12.79 -7.73 18.25
C GLY A 173 12.73 -6.98 16.89
N ILE A 174 11.64 -7.15 16.11
CA ILE A 174 11.51 -6.63 14.76
C ILE A 174 10.92 -5.20 14.80
N ASN A 175 11.56 -4.26 14.11
CA ASN A 175 11.04 -2.91 13.92
C ASN A 175 10.16 -2.88 12.67
N ILE A 176 8.87 -2.55 12.84
CA ILE A 176 7.93 -2.39 11.73
C ILE A 176 7.74 -0.91 11.39
N GLU A 177 7.68 -0.61 10.07
CA GLU A 177 7.50 0.73 9.54
C GLU A 177 6.10 0.91 9.00
N THR A 178 5.52 2.11 9.16
CA THR A 178 4.22 2.42 8.57
C THR A 178 4.30 2.43 7.04
N GLU A 179 3.27 1.88 6.39
CA GLU A 179 3.02 2.05 4.94
C GLU A 179 2.17 3.30 4.69
N ILE A 180 1.28 3.62 5.61
CA ILE A 180 0.52 4.87 5.60
C ILE A 180 1.41 6.05 5.95
N GLU A 181 1.14 7.21 5.37
CA GLU A 181 1.83 8.46 5.65
C GLU A 181 1.06 9.26 6.71
N ILE A 182 1.76 9.69 7.76
CA ILE A 182 1.21 10.49 8.85
C ILE A 182 1.58 11.94 8.59
N ILE A 183 0.60 12.76 8.21
CA ILE A 183 0.78 14.20 7.98
C ILE A 183 0.56 14.93 9.31
N LYS A 184 1.49 15.82 9.66
CA LYS A 184 1.43 16.66 10.85
C LYS A 184 0.84 18.02 10.53
#